data_00ad48b9b2535504a5d39eab70b5ec3c
#
_entry.id   00ad48b9b2535504a5d39eab70b5ec3c
#
_cell.length_a   1.000
_cell.length_b   1.000
_cell.length_c   1.000
_cell.angle_alpha   90.00
_cell.angle_beta   90.00
_cell.angle_gamma   90.00
#
_symmetry.space_group_name_H-M   'P 1'
#
loop_
_entity.id
_entity.type
_entity.pdbx_description
1 polymer ?
#
loop_
_entity_poly.entity_id
_entity_poly.type
_entity_poly.pdbx_seq_one_letter_code
_entity_poly.pdbx_strand_id
1 'polypeptide(L)'
;MQHQPNHRVTGHVFPVGRKSGSNWYAKYRLADGRQVQKMLGPAWTGRGRPADGHYTRRMAEAELRRILTDAERGTLAGASKRTGKTFADACAEWLRYVEHEKQRAPSTLRDYRNTVECYLKPRLGADTPLEDITTEDVDALREGLLAEGHLSRRTIQKALVLLYGIFKRAKRRKWIVSNPSEDAERVTVKRSGDFNVLSPVEVEAVARAAETAQDAALITVAAFAGLRMGEARALRWGDFDFARQTIFVRWNYTAGERGRAKSGMVRSVPLIDQAATALDRLSRREHLTAPDDLVFGSAVGDFLDDGIIRRAFYAALDGAGLGERRNSDDPFVFHDLRHTFGTLAVQAGPLTDVQGYMGHADIQTTMLYVHHQPKIAAASELTRVVAAATRPSSTELVGVELQTDTPQLAD
;
A
#
# COMPACT_ATOMS: atom_id res chain seq x y z
N MET A 1 -15.97 37.70 14.69
CA MET A 1 -16.57 36.92 13.59
C MET A 1 -17.67 37.78 12.97
N GLN A 2 -17.40 38.45 11.88
CA GLN A 2 -18.42 39.21 11.16
C GLN A 2 -19.23 38.22 10.32
N HIS A 3 -20.51 38.09 10.60
CA HIS A 3 -21.48 37.38 9.79
C HIS A 3 -21.61 38.12 8.45
N GLN A 4 -21.02 37.62 7.38
CA GLN A 4 -21.33 38.13 6.02
C GLN A 4 -22.73 37.64 5.64
N PRO A 5 -23.60 38.50 5.11
CA PRO A 5 -24.94 38.12 4.68
C PRO A 5 -24.85 37.08 3.55
N ASN A 6 -25.52 35.97 3.76
CA ASN A 6 -25.66 34.91 2.73
C ASN A 6 -26.67 35.44 1.68
N HIS A 7 -26.16 35.87 0.53
CA HIS A 7 -27.00 36.37 -0.54
C HIS A 7 -27.77 35.24 -1.22
N ARG A 8 -29.07 35.44 -1.47
CA ARG A 8 -29.86 34.48 -2.24
C ARG A 8 -29.28 34.37 -3.65
N VAL A 9 -29.05 33.15 -4.12
CA VAL A 9 -28.64 32.87 -5.49
C VAL A 9 -29.77 33.25 -6.44
N THR A 10 -29.58 34.22 -7.31
CA THR A 10 -30.57 34.74 -8.24
C THR A 10 -29.91 35.06 -9.56
N GLY A 11 -30.69 35.07 -10.64
CA GLY A 11 -30.16 35.45 -11.96
C GLY A 11 -31.27 35.67 -12.99
N HIS A 12 -30.85 36.18 -14.16
CA HIS A 12 -31.71 36.37 -15.33
C HIS A 12 -30.89 36.11 -16.61
N VAL A 13 -31.61 35.79 -17.70
CA VAL A 13 -31.03 35.67 -19.04
C VAL A 13 -31.39 36.86 -19.87
N PHE A 14 -30.50 37.29 -20.75
CA PHE A 14 -30.73 38.39 -21.66
C PHE A 14 -29.96 38.17 -22.99
N PRO A 15 -30.48 38.63 -24.13
CA PRO A 15 -29.80 38.57 -25.39
C PRO A 15 -28.85 39.75 -25.54
N VAL A 16 -27.69 39.53 -26.15
CA VAL A 16 -26.73 40.57 -26.55
C VAL A 16 -26.55 40.50 -28.07
N GLY A 17 -26.95 41.56 -28.76
CA GLY A 17 -26.78 41.69 -30.21
C GLY A 17 -25.33 42.00 -30.55
N ARG A 18 -24.79 41.34 -31.57
CA ARG A 18 -23.49 41.62 -32.18
C ARG A 18 -23.65 41.68 -33.70
N LYS A 19 -22.67 42.22 -34.44
CA LYS A 19 -22.68 42.25 -35.92
C LYS A 19 -22.87 40.88 -36.57
N SER A 20 -22.47 39.80 -35.89
CA SER A 20 -22.57 38.41 -36.34
C SER A 20 -23.80 37.64 -35.82
N GLY A 21 -24.78 38.34 -35.17
CA GLY A 21 -25.96 37.69 -34.56
C GLY A 21 -26.13 38.02 -33.10
N SER A 22 -27.18 37.50 -32.49
CA SER A 22 -27.48 37.70 -31.06
C SER A 22 -27.09 36.43 -30.26
N ASN A 23 -26.49 36.62 -29.08
CA ASN A 23 -26.16 35.52 -28.14
C ASN A 23 -26.92 35.66 -26.84
N TRP A 24 -27.33 34.54 -26.27
CA TRP A 24 -27.88 34.51 -24.94
C TRP A 24 -26.79 34.52 -23.89
N TYR A 25 -26.98 35.33 -22.84
CA TYR A 25 -26.13 35.42 -21.66
C TYR A 25 -26.99 35.15 -20.41
N ALA A 26 -26.38 34.46 -19.44
CA ALA A 26 -26.87 34.36 -18.10
C ALA A 26 -26.08 35.31 -17.18
N LYS A 27 -26.78 36.15 -16.42
CA LYS A 27 -26.20 36.97 -15.34
C LYS A 27 -26.81 36.53 -14.05
N TYR A 28 -25.96 36.09 -13.09
CA TYR A 28 -26.42 35.57 -11.82
C TYR A 28 -25.52 36.00 -10.67
N ARG A 29 -26.09 36.01 -9.45
CA ARG A 29 -25.38 36.33 -8.22
C ARG A 29 -25.17 35.07 -7.42
N LEU A 30 -23.93 34.85 -6.99
CA LEU A 30 -23.54 33.74 -6.11
C LEU A 30 -23.87 34.04 -4.64
N ALA A 31 -23.86 33.02 -3.77
CA ALA A 31 -24.13 33.16 -2.34
C ALA A 31 -23.13 34.08 -1.62
N ASP A 32 -21.93 34.26 -2.16
CA ASP A 32 -20.92 35.19 -1.67
C ASP A 32 -21.07 36.65 -2.16
N GLY A 33 -22.14 36.93 -2.90
CA GLY A 33 -22.47 38.24 -3.42
C GLY A 33 -21.85 38.60 -4.77
N ARG A 34 -20.90 37.80 -5.29
CA ARG A 34 -20.31 38.01 -6.62
C ARG A 34 -21.36 37.89 -7.74
N GLN A 35 -21.26 38.77 -8.73
CA GLN A 35 -22.04 38.67 -9.96
C GLN A 35 -21.19 38.06 -11.08
N VAL A 36 -21.76 37.05 -11.72
CA VAL A 36 -21.12 36.35 -12.86
C VAL A 36 -21.98 36.55 -14.10
N GLN A 37 -21.34 36.79 -15.23
CA GLN A 37 -21.99 36.82 -16.54
C GLN A 37 -21.36 35.76 -17.44
N LYS A 38 -22.17 34.82 -17.92
CA LYS A 38 -21.74 33.70 -18.75
C LYS A 38 -22.50 33.73 -20.10
N MET A 39 -21.76 33.59 -21.19
CA MET A 39 -22.37 33.34 -22.48
C MET A 39 -22.89 31.91 -22.54
N LEU A 40 -24.14 31.71 -22.97
CA LEU A 40 -24.76 30.41 -23.12
C LEU A 40 -24.60 29.87 -24.53
N GLY A 41 -24.80 30.73 -25.51
CA GLY A 41 -24.66 30.40 -26.93
C GLY A 41 -25.48 31.29 -27.83
N PRO A 42 -25.44 31.09 -29.19
CA PRO A 42 -26.19 31.84 -30.16
C PRO A 42 -27.69 31.75 -29.97
N ALA A 43 -28.40 32.88 -30.17
CA ALA A 43 -29.84 32.92 -30.08
C ALA A 43 -30.48 32.29 -31.33
N TRP A 44 -31.45 31.40 -31.13
CA TRP A 44 -32.26 30.84 -32.18
C TRP A 44 -33.39 31.81 -32.56
N THR A 45 -33.39 32.26 -33.79
CA THR A 45 -34.41 33.16 -34.35
C THR A 45 -35.25 32.51 -35.42
N GLY A 46 -34.95 31.27 -35.82
CA GLY A 46 -35.67 30.51 -36.83
C GLY A 46 -36.99 29.90 -36.35
N ARG A 47 -37.76 29.32 -37.30
CA ARG A 47 -38.94 28.49 -36.99
C ARG A 47 -38.52 27.03 -36.87
N GLY A 48 -39.16 26.28 -35.95
CA GLY A 48 -38.89 24.87 -35.76
C GLY A 48 -37.89 24.55 -34.67
N ARG A 49 -37.26 23.38 -34.76
CA ARG A 49 -36.26 22.90 -33.77
C ARG A 49 -34.96 23.68 -33.88
N PRO A 50 -34.42 24.21 -32.76
CA PRO A 50 -33.13 24.91 -32.80
C PRO A 50 -32.00 24.00 -33.31
N ALA A 51 -31.05 24.61 -34.02
CA ALA A 51 -29.80 23.95 -34.38
C ALA A 51 -28.96 23.67 -33.11
N ASP A 52 -28.09 22.68 -33.18
CA ASP A 52 -27.22 22.33 -32.05
C ASP A 52 -26.39 23.54 -31.61
N GLY A 53 -26.33 23.75 -30.31
CA GLY A 53 -25.64 24.89 -29.71
C GLY A 53 -26.39 26.23 -29.76
N HIS A 54 -27.56 26.30 -30.39
CA HIS A 54 -28.41 27.49 -30.41
C HIS A 54 -29.49 27.43 -29.32
N TYR A 55 -29.77 28.57 -28.70
CA TYR A 55 -30.68 28.68 -27.58
C TYR A 55 -31.93 29.48 -27.90
N THR A 56 -33.11 28.93 -27.62
CA THR A 56 -34.33 29.73 -27.45
C THR A 56 -34.30 30.36 -26.06
N ARG A 57 -35.14 31.35 -25.79
CA ARG A 57 -35.27 31.97 -24.48
C ARG A 57 -35.60 30.92 -23.41
N ARG A 58 -36.49 29.96 -23.69
CA ARG A 58 -36.88 28.89 -22.77
C ARG A 58 -35.68 27.95 -22.43
N MET A 59 -34.86 27.64 -23.39
CA MET A 59 -33.63 26.84 -23.19
C MET A 59 -32.60 27.61 -22.36
N ALA A 60 -32.39 28.90 -22.62
CA ALA A 60 -31.50 29.76 -21.86
C ALA A 60 -31.95 29.88 -20.39
N GLU A 61 -33.27 30.03 -20.16
CA GLU A 61 -33.85 30.03 -18.80
C GLU A 61 -33.74 28.67 -18.09
N ALA A 62 -33.84 27.56 -18.83
CA ALA A 62 -33.63 26.23 -18.28
C ALA A 62 -32.15 26.02 -17.87
N GLU A 63 -31.21 26.45 -18.70
CA GLU A 63 -29.79 26.39 -18.38
C GLU A 63 -29.42 27.30 -17.21
N LEU A 64 -30.01 28.52 -17.13
CA LEU A 64 -29.86 29.38 -15.95
C LEU A 64 -30.36 28.66 -14.65
N ARG A 65 -31.52 28.01 -14.70
CA ARG A 65 -32.01 27.25 -13.52
C ARG A 65 -31.04 26.18 -13.09
N ARG A 66 -30.43 25.45 -14.04
CA ARG A 66 -29.39 24.45 -13.75
C ARG A 66 -28.19 25.12 -13.06
N ILE A 67 -27.69 26.22 -13.63
CA ILE A 67 -26.58 26.99 -13.07
C ILE A 67 -26.88 27.45 -11.63
N LEU A 68 -28.09 27.97 -11.37
CA LEU A 68 -28.49 28.43 -10.03
C LEU A 68 -28.58 27.27 -9.05
N THR A 69 -29.14 26.14 -9.47
CA THR A 69 -29.18 24.91 -8.63
C THR A 69 -27.76 24.40 -8.31
N ASP A 70 -26.88 24.39 -9.28
CA ASP A 70 -25.49 23.97 -9.07
C ASP A 70 -24.73 24.97 -8.18
N ALA A 71 -25.02 26.27 -8.30
CA ALA A 71 -24.47 27.31 -7.43
C ALA A 71 -24.98 27.19 -5.99
N GLU A 72 -26.26 26.85 -5.78
CA GLU A 72 -26.84 26.59 -4.46
C GLU A 72 -26.25 25.33 -3.80
N ARG A 73 -26.01 24.29 -4.60
CA ARG A 73 -25.37 23.05 -4.16
C ARG A 73 -23.85 23.19 -3.97
N GLY A 74 -23.26 24.30 -4.44
CA GLY A 74 -21.83 24.53 -4.41
C GLY A 74 -21.03 23.68 -5.40
N THR A 75 -21.68 23.10 -6.40
CA THR A 75 -21.07 22.26 -7.45
C THR A 75 -20.71 23.05 -8.72
N LEU A 76 -21.11 24.32 -8.81
CA LEU A 76 -20.80 25.14 -9.96
C LEU A 76 -19.32 25.51 -9.99
N ALA A 77 -18.63 25.13 -11.05
CA ALA A 77 -17.22 25.48 -11.26
C ALA A 77 -17.03 27.02 -11.20
N GLY A 78 -16.04 27.49 -10.44
CA GLY A 78 -15.76 28.92 -10.23
C GLY A 78 -16.72 29.66 -9.30
N ALA A 79 -17.74 28.98 -8.71
CA ALA A 79 -18.69 29.59 -7.76
C ALA A 79 -18.18 29.54 -6.30
N SER A 80 -17.16 28.77 -6.00
CA SER A 80 -16.59 28.70 -4.66
C SER A 80 -15.95 30.03 -4.28
N LYS A 81 -16.18 30.48 -3.05
CA LYS A 81 -15.51 31.64 -2.49
C LYS A 81 -14.00 31.40 -2.57
N ARG A 82 -13.25 32.27 -3.24
CA ARG A 82 -11.80 32.18 -3.22
C ARG A 82 -11.31 32.33 -1.81
N THR A 83 -10.72 31.27 -1.29
CA THR A 83 -10.18 31.23 0.08
C THR A 83 -8.78 31.82 0.16
N GLY A 84 -8.15 32.08 -0.99
CA GLY A 84 -6.75 32.48 -1.10
C GLY A 84 -5.77 31.37 -0.72
N LYS A 85 -6.27 30.12 -0.63
CA LYS A 85 -5.45 28.95 -0.32
C LYS A 85 -4.88 28.33 -1.58
N THR A 86 -3.59 28.04 -1.54
CA THR A 86 -2.86 27.41 -2.64
C THR A 86 -2.77 25.89 -2.45
N PHE A 87 -2.32 25.20 -3.50
CA PHE A 87 -2.02 23.78 -3.41
C PHE A 87 -0.92 23.50 -2.37
N ALA A 88 0.09 24.36 -2.25
CA ALA A 88 1.12 24.28 -1.22
C ALA A 88 0.52 24.36 0.20
N ASP A 89 -0.45 25.28 0.43
CA ASP A 89 -1.16 25.37 1.71
C ASP A 89 -1.88 24.05 2.07
N ALA A 90 -2.54 23.44 1.08
CA ALA A 90 -3.24 22.18 1.29
C ALA A 90 -2.29 21.02 1.61
N CYS A 91 -1.16 20.95 0.91
CA CYS A 91 -0.11 19.98 1.20
C CYS A 91 0.44 20.15 2.62
N ALA A 92 0.76 21.38 3.02
CA ALA A 92 1.29 21.70 4.35
C ALA A 92 0.28 21.32 5.46
N GLU A 93 -0.99 21.71 5.31
CA GLU A 93 -2.05 21.35 6.28
C GLU A 93 -2.26 19.85 6.37
N TRP A 94 -2.23 19.14 5.22
CA TRP A 94 -2.40 17.70 5.23
C TRP A 94 -1.20 16.99 5.87
N LEU A 95 0.04 17.42 5.58
CA LEU A 95 1.25 16.90 6.22
C LEU A 95 1.21 17.13 7.75
N ARG A 96 0.85 18.34 8.19
CA ARG A 96 0.65 18.64 9.61
C ARG A 96 -0.39 17.70 10.23
N TYR A 97 -1.52 17.47 9.56
CA TYR A 97 -2.59 16.58 10.02
C TYR A 97 -2.11 15.13 10.20
N VAL A 98 -1.38 14.59 9.22
CA VAL A 98 -0.93 13.19 9.28
C VAL A 98 0.21 13.02 10.29
N GLU A 99 1.00 14.06 10.55
CA GLU A 99 2.06 14.08 11.54
C GLU A 99 1.51 14.16 12.96
N HIS A 100 0.71 15.16 13.26
CA HIS A 100 0.29 15.45 14.64
C HIS A 100 -1.01 14.78 15.04
N GLU A 101 -2.02 14.70 14.15
CA GLU A 101 -3.31 14.12 14.48
C GLU A 101 -3.36 12.61 14.17
N LYS A 102 -2.68 12.15 13.11
CA LYS A 102 -2.62 10.73 12.74
C LYS A 102 -1.39 10.01 13.27
N GLN A 103 -0.41 10.74 13.78
CA GLN A 103 0.83 10.20 14.36
C GLN A 103 1.48 9.15 13.45
N ARG A 104 1.62 9.48 12.16
CA ARG A 104 2.25 8.58 11.19
C ARG A 104 3.75 8.46 11.48
N ALA A 105 4.29 7.27 11.26
CA ALA A 105 5.71 7.00 11.45
C ALA A 105 6.60 7.96 10.63
N PRO A 106 7.79 8.36 11.14
CA PRO A 106 8.71 9.29 10.47
C PRO A 106 9.07 8.87 9.05
N SER A 107 9.25 7.56 8.79
CA SER A 107 9.49 7.03 7.44
C SER A 107 8.33 7.31 6.49
N THR A 108 7.08 7.14 6.95
CA THR A 108 5.89 7.44 6.16
C THR A 108 5.77 8.93 5.85
N LEU A 109 6.10 9.80 6.82
CA LEU A 109 6.09 11.24 6.62
C LEU A 109 7.15 11.68 5.61
N ARG A 110 8.33 11.05 5.63
CA ARG A 110 9.38 11.27 4.62
C ARG A 110 8.90 10.91 3.22
N ASP A 111 8.28 9.75 3.06
CA ASP A 111 7.73 9.29 1.77
C ASP A 111 6.63 10.25 1.27
N TYR A 112 5.77 10.73 2.17
CA TYR A 112 4.72 11.69 1.83
C TYR A 112 5.30 13.03 1.39
N ARG A 113 6.27 13.58 2.14
CA ARG A 113 6.96 14.82 1.76
C ARG A 113 7.64 14.67 0.41
N ASN A 114 8.36 13.58 0.19
CA ASN A 114 9.01 13.31 -1.09
C ASN A 114 8.00 13.22 -2.25
N THR A 115 6.88 12.52 -2.04
CA THR A 115 5.81 12.43 -3.06
C THR A 115 5.24 13.80 -3.41
N VAL A 116 4.98 14.65 -2.40
CA VAL A 116 4.48 16.02 -2.58
C VAL A 116 5.48 16.86 -3.37
N GLU A 117 6.75 16.85 -2.97
CA GLU A 117 7.76 17.73 -3.56
C GLU A 117 8.20 17.28 -4.95
N CYS A 118 8.36 15.97 -5.18
CA CYS A 118 8.88 15.44 -6.45
C CYS A 118 7.80 15.20 -7.51
N TYR A 119 6.57 14.87 -7.10
CA TYR A 119 5.56 14.44 -8.07
C TYR A 119 4.34 15.36 -8.16
N LEU A 120 3.84 15.88 -7.04
CA LEU A 120 2.58 16.62 -7.05
C LEU A 120 2.77 18.12 -7.32
N LYS A 121 3.60 18.80 -6.52
CA LYS A 121 3.82 20.24 -6.68
C LYS A 121 4.37 20.66 -8.05
N PRO A 122 5.33 19.94 -8.66
CA PRO A 122 5.85 20.34 -9.97
C PRO A 122 4.82 20.30 -11.08
N ARG A 123 3.77 19.45 -10.93
CA ARG A 123 2.76 19.24 -11.98
C ARG A 123 1.47 20.04 -11.77
N LEU A 124 1.05 20.21 -10.53
CA LEU A 124 -0.14 21.00 -10.22
C LEU A 124 0.17 22.47 -9.92
N GLY A 125 1.45 22.82 -9.74
CA GLY A 125 1.88 24.15 -9.33
C GLY A 125 1.67 24.40 -7.84
N ALA A 126 2.74 24.75 -7.12
CA ALA A 126 2.67 25.02 -5.67
C ALA A 126 1.72 26.18 -5.35
N ASP A 127 1.75 27.23 -6.16
CA ASP A 127 1.01 28.49 -5.96
C ASP A 127 -0.37 28.50 -6.65
N THR A 128 -0.75 27.37 -7.28
CA THR A 128 -2.06 27.25 -7.92
C THR A 128 -3.17 27.37 -6.88
N PRO A 129 -4.14 28.29 -7.06
CA PRO A 129 -5.29 28.37 -6.17
C PRO A 129 -6.05 27.05 -6.14
N LEU A 130 -6.40 26.58 -4.95
CA LEU A 130 -7.04 25.26 -4.77
C LEU A 130 -8.35 25.13 -5.54
N GLU A 131 -9.08 26.23 -5.66
CA GLU A 131 -10.37 26.28 -6.35
C GLU A 131 -10.26 26.20 -7.88
N ASP A 132 -9.05 26.41 -8.40
CA ASP A 132 -8.78 26.37 -9.84
C ASP A 132 -8.32 24.98 -10.30
N ILE A 133 -7.99 24.08 -9.37
CA ILE A 133 -7.59 22.70 -9.69
C ILE A 133 -8.84 21.86 -9.98
N THR A 134 -8.90 21.30 -11.17
CA THR A 134 -10.03 20.50 -11.68
C THR A 134 -9.73 19.00 -11.69
N THR A 135 -10.74 18.20 -12.03
CA THR A 135 -10.57 16.75 -12.25
C THR A 135 -9.67 16.48 -13.45
N GLU A 136 -9.79 17.31 -14.50
CA GLU A 136 -8.96 17.23 -15.71
C GLU A 136 -7.47 17.46 -15.39
N ASP A 137 -7.14 18.35 -14.45
CA ASP A 137 -5.75 18.56 -14.00
C ASP A 137 -5.21 17.33 -13.27
N VAL A 138 -6.05 16.64 -12.48
CA VAL A 138 -5.68 15.40 -11.80
C VAL A 138 -5.47 14.27 -12.81
N ASP A 139 -6.30 14.17 -13.83
CA ASP A 139 -6.14 13.18 -14.91
C ASP A 139 -4.91 13.47 -15.76
N ALA A 140 -4.64 14.74 -16.09
CA ALA A 140 -3.44 15.15 -16.80
C ALA A 140 -2.16 14.83 -15.99
N LEU A 141 -2.17 15.04 -14.67
CA LEU A 141 -1.09 14.63 -13.77
C LEU A 141 -0.86 13.11 -13.85
N ARG A 142 -1.93 12.32 -13.78
CA ARG A 142 -1.86 10.85 -13.87
C ARG A 142 -1.25 10.40 -15.21
N GLU A 143 -1.74 10.98 -16.31
CA GLU A 143 -1.27 10.68 -17.67
C GLU A 143 0.20 11.05 -17.86
N GLY A 144 0.60 12.23 -17.38
CA GLY A 144 1.99 12.66 -17.40
C GLY A 144 2.91 11.70 -16.65
N LEU A 145 2.53 11.28 -15.42
CA LEU A 145 3.30 10.31 -14.65
C LEU A 145 3.40 8.93 -15.31
N LEU A 146 2.34 8.50 -16.02
CA LEU A 146 2.36 7.25 -16.77
C LEU A 146 3.23 7.35 -18.04
N ALA A 147 3.17 8.47 -18.75
CA ALA A 147 3.92 8.68 -19.98
C ALA A 147 5.44 8.80 -19.77
N GLU A 148 5.88 9.32 -18.64
CA GLU A 148 7.30 9.41 -18.27
C GLU A 148 7.97 8.02 -18.14
N GLY A 149 7.24 6.96 -17.85
CA GLY A 149 7.69 5.56 -17.89
C GLY A 149 8.70 5.13 -16.83
N HIS A 150 9.26 6.04 -16.04
CA HIS A 150 10.26 5.71 -15.01
C HIS A 150 9.68 5.35 -13.64
N LEU A 151 8.38 5.59 -13.43
CA LEU A 151 7.68 5.26 -12.19
C LEU A 151 6.85 3.99 -12.35
N SER A 152 6.90 3.12 -11.34
CA SER A 152 6.00 1.98 -11.30
C SER A 152 4.54 2.43 -11.15
N ARG A 153 3.59 1.70 -11.75
CA ARG A 153 2.15 1.96 -11.60
C ARG A 153 1.71 2.04 -10.13
N ARG A 154 2.35 1.26 -9.25
CA ARG A 154 2.10 1.29 -7.82
C ARG A 154 2.57 2.58 -7.17
N THR A 155 3.68 3.16 -7.59
CA THR A 155 4.17 4.46 -7.12
C THR A 155 3.20 5.57 -7.53
N ILE A 156 2.74 5.55 -8.79
CA ILE A 156 1.74 6.50 -9.30
C ILE A 156 0.43 6.38 -8.52
N GLN A 157 -0.06 5.15 -8.31
CA GLN A 157 -1.26 4.91 -7.49
C GLN A 157 -1.13 5.49 -6.08
N LYS A 158 0.04 5.31 -5.43
CA LYS A 158 0.29 5.90 -4.10
C LYS A 158 0.24 7.42 -4.13
N ALA A 159 0.81 8.05 -5.15
CA ALA A 159 0.78 9.51 -5.31
C ALA A 159 -0.66 10.03 -5.46
N LEU A 160 -1.49 9.37 -6.28
CA LEU A 160 -2.90 9.73 -6.45
C LEU A 160 -3.73 9.52 -5.18
N VAL A 161 -3.48 8.45 -4.42
CA VAL A 161 -4.14 8.22 -3.12
C VAL A 161 -3.78 9.31 -2.11
N LEU A 162 -2.52 9.76 -2.14
CA LEU A 162 -2.06 10.87 -1.30
C LEU A 162 -2.73 12.18 -1.71
N LEU A 163 -2.79 12.47 -3.01
CA LEU A 163 -3.45 13.65 -3.57
C LEU A 163 -4.95 13.69 -3.19
N TYR A 164 -5.64 12.56 -3.30
CA TYR A 164 -7.02 12.42 -2.82
C TYR A 164 -7.14 12.79 -1.33
N GLY A 165 -6.20 12.33 -0.50
CA GLY A 165 -6.14 12.66 0.93
C GLY A 165 -5.95 14.14 1.21
N ILE A 166 -5.10 14.83 0.43
CA ILE A 166 -4.85 16.27 0.52
C ILE A 166 -6.14 17.05 0.23
N PHE A 167 -6.79 16.78 -0.91
CA PHE A 167 -8.04 17.46 -1.27
C PHE A 167 -9.20 17.10 -0.31
N LYS A 168 -9.28 15.85 0.16
CA LYS A 168 -10.26 15.47 1.19
C LYS A 168 -10.09 16.29 2.46
N ARG A 169 -8.85 16.57 2.87
CA ARG A 169 -8.56 17.44 4.04
C ARG A 169 -8.93 18.89 3.74
N ALA A 170 -8.59 19.41 2.57
CA ALA A 170 -8.95 20.76 2.14
C ALA A 170 -10.50 20.95 2.11
N LYS A 171 -11.24 19.97 1.58
CA LYS A 171 -12.72 19.95 1.61
C LYS A 171 -13.24 19.98 3.04
N ARG A 172 -12.67 19.19 3.95
CA ARG A 172 -13.03 19.20 5.37
C ARG A 172 -12.73 20.52 6.08
N ARG A 173 -11.68 21.23 5.64
CA ARG A 173 -11.34 22.59 6.09
C ARG A 173 -12.22 23.67 5.44
N LYS A 174 -13.10 23.29 4.53
CA LYS A 174 -13.94 24.20 3.74
C LYS A 174 -13.13 25.16 2.85
N TRP A 175 -11.95 24.72 2.42
CA TRP A 175 -11.11 25.47 1.47
C TRP A 175 -11.59 25.24 0.03
N ILE A 176 -12.12 24.05 -0.26
CA ILE A 176 -12.75 23.69 -1.52
C ILE A 176 -14.12 23.03 -1.24
N VAL A 177 -15.01 23.09 -2.21
CA VAL A 177 -16.37 22.53 -2.12
C VAL A 177 -16.40 21.05 -2.47
N SER A 178 -15.68 20.66 -3.52
CA SER A 178 -15.58 19.29 -4.02
C SER A 178 -14.13 18.84 -4.02
N ASN A 179 -13.91 17.54 -4.01
CA ASN A 179 -12.56 16.96 -4.15
C ASN A 179 -12.33 16.62 -5.62
N PRO A 180 -11.42 17.29 -6.34
CA PRO A 180 -11.18 17.04 -7.76
C PRO A 180 -10.64 15.63 -8.06
N SER A 181 -10.09 14.94 -7.07
CA SER A 181 -9.63 13.55 -7.21
C SER A 181 -10.74 12.52 -6.97
N GLU A 182 -11.99 12.92 -6.68
CA GLU A 182 -13.08 11.99 -6.34
C GLU A 182 -13.52 11.20 -7.57
N ASP A 183 -13.64 11.88 -8.71
CA ASP A 183 -14.09 11.34 -9.99
C ASP A 183 -12.94 11.10 -10.98
N ALA A 184 -11.68 11.35 -10.58
CA ALA A 184 -10.51 11.14 -11.43
C ALA A 184 -10.26 9.63 -11.68
N GLU A 185 -9.74 9.32 -12.85
CA GLU A 185 -9.43 7.94 -13.24
C GLU A 185 -8.35 7.30 -12.35
N ARG A 186 -8.51 6.02 -12.08
CA ARG A 186 -7.61 5.27 -11.21
C ARG A 186 -6.55 4.53 -12.02
N VAL A 187 -5.37 4.38 -11.42
CA VAL A 187 -4.33 3.51 -11.97
C VAL A 187 -4.57 2.07 -11.50
N THR A 188 -4.82 1.19 -12.45
CA THR A 188 -4.93 -0.25 -12.17
C THR A 188 -3.53 -0.84 -11.99
N VAL A 189 -3.31 -1.50 -10.88
CA VAL A 189 -2.08 -2.25 -10.58
C VAL A 189 -2.42 -3.74 -10.61
N LYS A 190 -1.85 -4.46 -11.57
CA LYS A 190 -1.92 -5.93 -11.55
C LYS A 190 -1.06 -6.43 -10.38
N ARG A 191 -1.61 -7.28 -9.54
CA ARG A 191 -0.82 -8.01 -8.56
C ARG A 191 -0.23 -9.20 -9.31
N SER A 192 1.10 -9.23 -9.49
CA SER A 192 1.78 -10.48 -9.79
C SER A 192 1.71 -11.31 -8.52
N GLY A 193 1.28 -12.57 -8.64
CA GLY A 193 1.36 -13.52 -7.52
C GLY A 193 2.78 -14.06 -7.34
N ASP A 194 3.70 -13.71 -8.22
CA ASP A 194 5.05 -14.24 -8.26
C ASP A 194 5.99 -13.45 -7.35
N PHE A 195 6.70 -14.16 -6.50
CA PHE A 195 7.75 -13.62 -5.67
C PHE A 195 9.11 -14.07 -6.19
N ASN A 196 10.05 -13.16 -6.18
CA ASN A 196 11.46 -13.52 -6.31
C ASN A 196 11.89 -14.27 -5.05
N VAL A 197 12.30 -15.52 -5.19
CA VAL A 197 12.81 -16.35 -4.09
C VAL A 197 14.11 -17.02 -4.48
N LEU A 198 14.95 -17.32 -3.48
CA LEU A 198 16.12 -18.17 -3.63
C LEU A 198 15.79 -19.57 -3.11
N SER A 199 16.32 -20.60 -3.76
CA SER A 199 16.38 -21.93 -3.16
C SER A 199 17.30 -21.95 -1.95
N PRO A 200 17.14 -22.89 -1.00
CA PRO A 200 18.06 -23.01 0.13
C PRO A 200 19.55 -23.10 -0.28
N VAL A 201 19.84 -23.80 -1.39
CA VAL A 201 21.20 -23.91 -1.94
C VAL A 201 21.73 -22.57 -2.42
N GLU A 202 20.90 -21.77 -3.09
CA GLU A 202 21.28 -20.41 -3.53
C GLU A 202 21.51 -19.49 -2.34
N VAL A 203 20.67 -19.57 -1.27
CA VAL A 203 20.89 -18.81 -0.03
C VAL A 203 22.27 -19.13 0.58
N GLU A 204 22.62 -20.42 0.66
CA GLU A 204 23.94 -20.85 1.15
C GLU A 204 25.08 -20.38 0.25
N ALA A 205 24.89 -20.36 -1.07
CA ALA A 205 25.88 -19.85 -2.02
C ALA A 205 26.11 -18.35 -1.81
N VAL A 206 25.04 -17.56 -1.66
CA VAL A 206 25.12 -16.12 -1.39
C VAL A 206 25.77 -15.84 -0.04
N ALA A 207 25.41 -16.59 1.01
CA ALA A 207 26.02 -16.45 2.33
C ALA A 207 27.52 -16.81 2.30
N ARG A 208 27.95 -17.82 1.54
CA ARG A 208 29.38 -18.17 1.37
C ARG A 208 30.18 -17.12 0.59
N ALA A 209 29.51 -16.43 -0.33
CA ALA A 209 30.13 -15.37 -1.12
C ALA A 209 30.19 -14.02 -0.38
N ALA A 210 29.56 -13.91 0.79
CA ALA A 210 29.61 -12.70 1.59
C ALA A 210 31.04 -12.42 2.11
N GLU A 211 31.43 -11.14 2.10
CA GLU A 211 32.76 -10.68 2.48
C GLU A 211 33.08 -10.93 3.95
N THR A 212 32.07 -10.77 4.83
CA THR A 212 32.24 -10.92 6.27
C THR A 212 31.34 -12.00 6.86
N ALA A 213 31.76 -12.59 7.97
CA ALA A 213 30.94 -13.54 8.73
C ALA A 213 29.60 -12.91 9.19
N GLN A 214 29.61 -11.61 9.47
CA GLN A 214 28.39 -10.87 9.84
C GLN A 214 27.41 -10.76 8.66
N ASP A 215 27.88 -10.45 7.46
CA ASP A 215 27.04 -10.38 6.27
C ASP A 215 26.46 -11.75 5.91
N ALA A 216 27.30 -12.80 5.99
CA ALA A 216 26.86 -14.18 5.79
C ALA A 216 25.74 -14.56 6.77
N ALA A 217 25.91 -14.25 8.07
CA ALA A 217 24.91 -14.53 9.11
C ALA A 217 23.64 -13.69 8.88
N LEU A 218 23.77 -12.42 8.50
CA LEU A 218 22.64 -11.54 8.22
C LEU A 218 21.78 -12.07 7.05
N ILE A 219 22.42 -12.48 5.96
CA ILE A 219 21.75 -13.09 4.80
C ILE A 219 21.02 -14.36 5.20
N THR A 220 21.70 -15.26 5.92
CA THR A 220 21.14 -16.53 6.38
C THR A 220 19.94 -16.34 7.31
N VAL A 221 20.06 -15.44 8.29
CA VAL A 221 18.96 -15.13 9.23
C VAL A 221 17.80 -14.44 8.52
N ALA A 222 18.07 -13.53 7.61
CA ALA A 222 16.99 -12.88 6.85
C ALA A 222 16.21 -13.88 5.98
N ALA A 223 16.91 -14.83 5.33
CA ALA A 223 16.33 -15.86 4.47
C ALA A 223 15.59 -16.97 5.23
N PHE A 224 16.06 -17.32 6.44
CA PHE A 224 15.54 -18.47 7.18
C PHE A 224 14.79 -18.15 8.48
N ALA A 225 14.71 -16.87 8.86
CA ALA A 225 13.83 -16.39 9.92
C ALA A 225 12.83 -15.31 9.41
N GLY A 226 12.91 -14.93 8.14
CA GLY A 226 11.97 -14.01 7.51
C GLY A 226 11.92 -12.62 8.12
N LEU A 227 13.02 -12.12 8.65
CA LEU A 227 13.10 -10.81 9.27
C LEU A 227 13.05 -9.70 8.22
N ARG A 228 12.35 -8.62 8.55
CA ARG A 228 12.49 -7.37 7.77
C ARG A 228 13.87 -6.76 8.03
N MET A 229 14.44 -6.05 7.07
CA MET A 229 15.76 -5.41 7.23
C MET A 229 15.86 -4.59 8.52
N GLY A 230 14.87 -3.78 8.82
CA GLY A 230 14.89 -2.99 10.05
C GLY A 230 14.76 -3.81 11.34
N GLU A 231 14.16 -4.98 11.29
CA GLU A 231 14.08 -5.92 12.41
C GLU A 231 15.43 -6.62 12.61
N ALA A 232 16.07 -7.08 11.53
CA ALA A 232 17.41 -7.66 11.57
C ALA A 232 18.44 -6.66 12.12
N ARG A 233 18.40 -5.39 11.69
CA ARG A 233 19.25 -4.30 12.21
C ARG A 233 19.07 -4.03 13.70
N ALA A 234 17.87 -4.29 14.25
CA ALA A 234 17.56 -4.03 15.65
C ALA A 234 17.74 -5.24 16.55
N LEU A 235 18.15 -6.40 15.99
CA LEU A 235 18.26 -7.66 16.69
C LEU A 235 19.46 -7.64 17.65
N ARG A 236 19.24 -8.10 18.88
CA ARG A 236 20.26 -8.21 19.94
C ARG A 236 20.51 -9.65 20.29
N TRP A 237 21.65 -9.96 20.90
CA TRP A 237 21.97 -11.32 21.34
C TRP A 237 20.96 -11.85 22.37
N GLY A 238 20.43 -11.00 23.23
CA GLY A 238 19.38 -11.37 24.18
C GLY A 238 17.99 -11.61 23.57
N ASP A 239 17.84 -11.48 22.25
CA ASP A 239 16.60 -11.82 21.56
C ASP A 239 16.53 -13.27 21.12
N PHE A 240 17.57 -14.09 21.40
CA PHE A 240 17.63 -15.51 21.06
C PHE A 240 17.43 -16.40 22.28
N ASP A 241 16.60 -17.40 22.13
CA ASP A 241 16.51 -18.56 23.03
C ASP A 241 16.97 -19.80 22.24
N PHE A 242 18.26 -20.09 22.35
CA PHE A 242 18.84 -21.24 21.63
C PHE A 242 18.31 -22.58 22.14
N ALA A 243 17.96 -22.68 23.44
CA ALA A 243 17.40 -23.90 24.01
C ALA A 243 16.00 -24.19 23.46
N ARG A 244 15.20 -23.16 23.23
CA ARG A 244 13.86 -23.26 22.63
C ARG A 244 13.84 -23.06 21.13
N GLN A 245 14.99 -22.90 20.52
CA GLN A 245 15.14 -22.61 19.08
C GLN A 245 14.22 -21.48 18.62
N THR A 246 14.27 -20.35 19.31
CA THR A 246 13.33 -19.23 19.09
C THR A 246 14.05 -17.90 18.99
N ILE A 247 13.61 -17.05 18.07
CA ILE A 247 14.00 -15.64 17.93
C ILE A 247 12.82 -14.77 18.35
N PHE A 248 13.04 -13.83 19.27
CA PHE A 248 12.04 -12.84 19.66
C PHE A 248 12.24 -11.53 18.88
N VAL A 249 11.33 -11.21 17.99
CA VAL A 249 11.37 -9.96 17.20
C VAL A 249 10.60 -8.88 17.94
N ARG A 250 11.32 -8.03 18.66
CA ARG A 250 10.77 -6.97 19.52
C ARG A 250 10.87 -5.59 18.91
N TRP A 251 11.95 -5.33 18.18
CA TRP A 251 12.33 -4.01 17.76
C TRP A 251 12.52 -3.92 16.24
N ASN A 252 12.48 -2.71 15.76
CA ASN A 252 12.76 -2.35 14.37
C ASN A 252 13.56 -1.05 14.37
N TYR A 253 14.56 -0.93 13.50
CA TYR A 253 15.31 0.29 13.29
C TYR A 253 15.11 0.79 11.86
N THR A 254 14.50 1.95 11.72
CA THR A 254 14.17 2.52 10.41
C THR A 254 14.22 4.03 10.50
N ALA A 255 14.76 4.67 9.48
CA ALA A 255 14.84 6.14 9.37
C ALA A 255 15.61 6.83 10.52
N GLY A 256 16.61 6.15 11.11
CA GLY A 256 17.39 6.69 12.21
C GLY A 256 16.77 6.48 13.59
N GLU A 257 15.61 5.82 13.68
CA GLU A 257 14.89 5.63 14.93
C GLU A 257 14.65 4.15 15.24
N ARG A 258 14.82 3.79 16.52
CA ARG A 258 14.42 2.51 17.06
C ARG A 258 12.97 2.59 17.51
N GLY A 259 12.11 1.79 16.89
CA GLY A 259 10.70 1.67 17.24
C GLY A 259 10.33 0.22 17.56
N ARG A 260 9.09 -0.01 17.98
CA ARG A 260 8.54 -1.37 18.05
C ARG A 260 8.41 -1.95 16.65
N ALA A 261 8.41 -3.28 16.54
CA ALA A 261 8.13 -3.96 15.26
C ALA A 261 6.85 -3.40 14.62
N LYS A 262 6.78 -3.37 13.28
CA LYS A 262 5.72 -2.68 12.52
C LYS A 262 4.28 -3.09 12.91
N SER A 263 4.11 -4.30 13.46
CA SER A 263 2.83 -4.79 13.99
C SER A 263 2.51 -4.28 15.41
N GLY A 264 3.45 -3.61 16.09
CA GLY A 264 3.32 -3.21 17.49
C GLY A 264 3.42 -4.36 18.50
N MET A 265 3.43 -5.61 18.04
CA MET A 265 3.49 -6.81 18.86
C MET A 265 4.85 -7.51 18.77
N VAL A 266 5.29 -8.07 19.89
CA VAL A 266 6.42 -9.01 19.91
C VAL A 266 5.97 -10.31 19.25
N ARG A 267 6.78 -10.84 18.34
CA ARG A 267 6.53 -12.16 17.76
C ARG A 267 7.72 -13.07 17.93
N SER A 268 7.46 -14.36 18.00
CA SER A 268 8.46 -15.42 17.99
C SER A 268 8.59 -16.00 16.58
N VAL A 269 9.81 -16.30 16.18
CA VAL A 269 10.12 -16.95 14.91
C VAL A 269 11.00 -18.17 15.22
N PRO A 270 10.79 -19.32 14.55
CA PRO A 270 11.67 -20.46 14.71
C PRO A 270 13.12 -20.14 14.33
N LEU A 271 14.07 -20.53 15.18
CA LEU A 271 15.51 -20.47 14.91
C LEU A 271 15.93 -21.84 14.37
N ILE A 272 15.99 -21.96 13.04
CA ILE A 272 16.41 -23.21 12.39
C ILE A 272 17.93 -23.38 12.45
N ASP A 273 18.40 -24.61 12.29
CA ASP A 273 19.79 -24.98 12.49
C ASP A 273 20.79 -24.18 11.64
N GLN A 274 20.43 -23.85 10.39
CA GLN A 274 21.28 -23.04 9.49
C GLN A 274 21.51 -21.64 10.06
N ALA A 275 20.43 -21.01 10.57
CA ALA A 275 20.53 -19.69 11.19
C ALA A 275 21.25 -19.76 12.53
N ALA A 276 20.98 -20.78 13.35
CA ALA A 276 21.68 -21.02 14.62
C ALA A 276 23.19 -21.21 14.42
N THR A 277 23.58 -21.99 13.43
CA THR A 277 25.00 -22.23 13.11
C THR A 277 25.70 -20.94 12.65
N ALA A 278 25.05 -20.12 11.82
CA ALA A 278 25.60 -18.85 11.38
C ALA A 278 25.80 -17.88 12.54
N LEU A 279 24.83 -17.84 13.47
CA LEU A 279 24.88 -17.01 14.67
C LEU A 279 25.92 -17.52 15.67
N ASP A 280 26.06 -18.85 15.87
CA ASP A 280 27.11 -19.43 16.71
C ASP A 280 28.50 -19.03 16.23
N ARG A 281 28.75 -19.07 14.92
CA ARG A 281 30.02 -18.59 14.35
C ARG A 281 30.25 -17.11 14.62
N LEU A 282 29.20 -16.28 14.46
CA LEU A 282 29.29 -14.84 14.69
C LEU A 282 29.46 -14.49 16.16
N SER A 283 28.92 -15.29 17.10
CA SER A 283 29.03 -15.08 18.55
C SER A 283 30.44 -15.26 19.10
N ARG A 284 31.34 -15.91 18.32
CA ARG A 284 32.76 -16.13 18.68
C ARG A 284 33.66 -14.94 18.35
N ARG A 285 33.10 -13.83 17.88
CA ARG A 285 33.86 -12.57 17.70
C ARG A 285 34.32 -12.01 19.04
N GLU A 286 35.43 -11.26 19.05
CA GLU A 286 36.06 -10.78 20.27
C GLU A 286 35.22 -9.74 21.06
N HIS A 287 34.37 -8.99 20.38
CA HIS A 287 33.62 -7.87 20.95
C HIS A 287 32.17 -7.90 20.50
N LEU A 288 31.32 -7.14 21.21
CA LEU A 288 29.90 -6.95 20.89
C LEU A 288 29.08 -8.25 20.94
N THR A 289 29.29 -9.05 21.96
CA THR A 289 28.63 -10.35 22.20
C THR A 289 27.76 -10.37 23.47
N ALA A 290 27.66 -9.26 24.18
CA ALA A 290 26.80 -9.16 25.35
C ALA A 290 25.31 -9.22 24.92
N PRO A 291 24.40 -9.63 25.82
CA PRO A 291 22.97 -9.75 25.51
C PRO A 291 22.33 -8.50 24.91
N ASP A 292 22.81 -7.30 25.33
CA ASP A 292 22.32 -6.02 24.85
C ASP A 292 23.01 -5.50 23.59
N ASP A 293 24.07 -6.18 23.12
CA ASP A 293 24.74 -5.79 21.90
C ASP A 293 23.95 -6.17 20.66
N LEU A 294 24.10 -5.35 19.60
CA LEU A 294 23.52 -5.67 18.29
C LEU A 294 24.23 -6.87 17.69
N VAL A 295 23.45 -7.82 17.18
CA VAL A 295 23.98 -8.95 16.42
C VAL A 295 24.64 -8.47 15.14
N PHE A 296 23.97 -7.57 14.43
CA PHE A 296 24.40 -6.96 13.17
C PHE A 296 24.63 -5.46 13.38
N GLY A 297 25.78 -5.14 13.95
CA GLY A 297 26.18 -3.76 14.26
C GLY A 297 27.43 -3.32 13.50
N SER A 298 27.73 -2.03 13.55
CA SER A 298 29.00 -1.49 13.13
C SER A 298 30.14 -1.94 14.06
N ALA A 299 31.38 -1.67 13.68
CA ALA A 299 32.55 -1.99 14.51
C ALA A 299 32.52 -1.33 15.90
N VAL A 300 31.75 -0.27 16.07
CA VAL A 300 31.58 0.44 17.35
C VAL A 300 30.25 0.11 18.04
N GLY A 301 29.49 -0.86 17.54
CA GLY A 301 28.21 -1.31 18.13
C GLY A 301 26.99 -0.49 17.74
N ASP A 302 27.12 0.43 16.79
CA ASP A 302 25.98 1.21 16.28
C ASP A 302 25.16 0.48 15.24
N PHE A 303 23.95 0.97 14.96
CA PHE A 303 23.09 0.41 13.92
C PHE A 303 23.72 0.58 12.53
N LEU A 304 23.77 -0.50 11.75
CA LEU A 304 24.23 -0.44 10.37
C LEU A 304 23.32 0.45 9.52
N ASP A 305 23.90 1.18 8.58
CA ASP A 305 23.14 1.86 7.53
C ASP A 305 22.57 0.83 6.54
N ASP A 306 21.34 1.04 6.09
CA ASP A 306 20.67 0.11 5.17
C ASP A 306 21.31 0.09 3.77
N GLY A 307 22.02 1.15 3.38
CA GLY A 307 22.83 1.20 2.16
C GLY A 307 24.07 0.30 2.25
N ILE A 308 24.68 0.18 3.44
CA ILE A 308 25.82 -0.75 3.66
C ILE A 308 25.33 -2.18 3.49
N ILE A 309 24.24 -2.55 4.16
CA ILE A 309 23.64 -3.89 4.06
C ILE A 309 23.29 -4.24 2.61
N ARG A 310 22.67 -3.32 1.86
CA ARG A 310 22.33 -3.56 0.47
C ARG A 310 23.57 -3.77 -0.40
N ARG A 311 24.61 -2.96 -0.22
CA ARG A 311 25.87 -3.12 -0.98
C ARG A 311 26.51 -4.47 -0.71
N ALA A 312 26.64 -4.85 0.57
CA ALA A 312 27.19 -6.14 0.96
C ALA A 312 26.37 -7.31 0.40
N PHE A 313 25.05 -7.22 0.47
CA PHE A 313 24.14 -8.22 -0.08
C PHE A 313 24.28 -8.36 -1.60
N TYR A 314 24.32 -7.26 -2.34
CA TYR A 314 24.45 -7.31 -3.79
C TYR A 314 25.84 -7.81 -4.21
N ALA A 315 26.90 -7.45 -3.50
CA ALA A 315 28.24 -8.01 -3.74
C ALA A 315 28.25 -9.53 -3.50
N ALA A 316 27.58 -10.01 -2.46
CA ALA A 316 27.45 -11.44 -2.18
C ALA A 316 26.62 -12.16 -3.26
N LEU A 317 25.56 -11.53 -3.76
CA LEU A 317 24.73 -12.06 -4.84
C LEU A 317 25.53 -12.20 -6.15
N ASP A 318 26.32 -11.17 -6.48
CA ASP A 318 27.24 -11.17 -7.64
C ASP A 318 28.31 -12.25 -7.47
N GLY A 319 28.94 -12.36 -6.29
CA GLY A 319 29.94 -13.37 -5.95
C GLY A 319 29.43 -14.82 -5.99
N ALA A 320 28.12 -15.01 -5.77
CA ALA A 320 27.46 -16.30 -5.90
C ALA A 320 27.08 -16.67 -7.36
N GLY A 321 27.37 -15.80 -8.34
CA GLY A 321 26.99 -15.99 -9.74
C GLY A 321 25.49 -15.71 -10.01
N LEU A 322 24.81 -15.01 -9.11
CA LEU A 322 23.37 -14.69 -9.21
C LEU A 322 23.11 -13.20 -9.54
N GLY A 323 24.14 -12.47 -9.99
CA GLY A 323 24.07 -11.04 -10.26
C GLY A 323 23.03 -10.64 -11.31
N GLU A 324 22.74 -11.51 -12.28
CA GLU A 324 21.70 -11.26 -13.29
C GLU A 324 20.30 -11.06 -12.68
N ARG A 325 20.01 -11.68 -11.53
CA ARG A 325 18.73 -11.50 -10.84
C ARG A 325 18.51 -10.05 -10.38
N ARG A 326 19.56 -9.27 -10.20
CA ARG A 326 19.50 -7.85 -9.88
C ARG A 326 19.08 -6.98 -11.07
N ASN A 327 19.38 -7.42 -12.28
CA ASN A 327 19.22 -6.65 -13.52
C ASN A 327 17.97 -7.08 -14.31
N SER A 328 17.11 -7.91 -13.73
CA SER A 328 15.83 -8.32 -14.32
C SER A 328 14.77 -7.20 -14.25
N ASP A 329 13.68 -7.35 -15.00
CA ASP A 329 12.51 -6.43 -14.93
C ASP A 329 11.88 -6.37 -13.53
N ASP A 330 12.06 -7.43 -12.72
CA ASP A 330 11.72 -7.48 -11.31
C ASP A 330 12.98 -7.83 -10.50
N PRO A 331 13.78 -6.82 -10.12
CA PRO A 331 15.08 -7.03 -9.49
C PRO A 331 14.97 -7.72 -8.13
N PHE A 332 15.80 -8.76 -7.91
CA PHE A 332 15.92 -9.38 -6.59
C PHE A 332 16.51 -8.39 -5.58
N VAL A 333 15.77 -8.15 -4.49
CA VAL A 333 16.18 -7.21 -3.44
C VAL A 333 16.31 -7.92 -2.09
N PHE A 334 16.98 -7.29 -1.12
CA PHE A 334 17.17 -7.87 0.21
C PHE A 334 15.86 -8.33 0.87
N HIS A 335 14.75 -7.67 0.58
CA HIS A 335 13.44 -8.06 1.14
C HIS A 335 12.94 -9.41 0.61
N ASP A 336 13.41 -9.86 -0.53
CA ASP A 336 13.01 -11.14 -1.15
C ASP A 336 13.58 -12.36 -0.40
N LEU A 337 14.63 -12.15 0.42
CA LEU A 337 15.05 -13.15 1.40
C LEU A 337 13.90 -13.51 2.36
N ARG A 338 13.10 -12.53 2.74
CA ARG A 338 11.90 -12.78 3.54
C ARG A 338 10.79 -13.48 2.73
N HIS A 339 10.67 -13.22 1.44
CA HIS A 339 9.78 -13.98 0.55
C HIS A 339 10.24 -15.44 0.45
N THR A 340 11.54 -15.68 0.40
CA THR A 340 12.14 -17.02 0.49
C THR A 340 11.68 -17.75 1.76
N PHE A 341 11.78 -17.12 2.94
CA PHE A 341 11.26 -17.68 4.18
C PHE A 341 9.76 -18.01 4.08
N GLY A 342 8.94 -17.06 3.61
CA GLY A 342 7.49 -17.26 3.50
C GLY A 342 7.13 -18.48 2.64
N THR A 343 7.80 -18.63 1.49
CA THR A 343 7.62 -19.76 0.56
C THR A 343 8.04 -21.11 1.18
N LEU A 344 9.11 -21.13 1.97
CA LEU A 344 9.54 -22.34 2.69
C LEU A 344 8.63 -22.66 3.87
N ALA A 345 8.23 -21.64 4.64
CA ALA A 345 7.45 -21.84 5.86
C ALA A 345 6.03 -22.37 5.59
N VAL A 346 5.37 -21.95 4.48
CA VAL A 346 4.05 -22.49 4.11
C VAL A 346 4.07 -23.96 3.73
N GLN A 347 5.24 -24.52 3.41
CA GLN A 347 5.42 -25.96 3.16
C GLN A 347 5.58 -26.74 4.47
N ALA A 348 6.08 -26.09 5.52
CA ALA A 348 6.45 -26.72 6.78
C ALA A 348 5.33 -26.72 7.84
N GLY A 349 4.40 -25.76 7.77
CA GLY A 349 3.40 -25.63 8.82
C GLY A 349 2.09 -24.94 8.43
N PRO A 350 1.18 -24.80 9.39
CA PRO A 350 -0.10 -24.11 9.18
C PRO A 350 0.09 -22.65 8.79
N LEU A 351 -0.79 -22.15 7.92
CA LEU A 351 -0.74 -20.78 7.40
C LEU A 351 -0.85 -19.72 8.52
N THR A 352 -1.58 -20.03 9.58
CA THR A 352 -1.72 -19.18 10.78
C THR A 352 -0.39 -18.98 11.52
N ASP A 353 0.41 -20.03 11.60
CA ASP A 353 1.73 -19.94 12.23
C ASP A 353 2.68 -19.12 11.39
N VAL A 354 2.67 -19.34 10.06
CA VAL A 354 3.45 -18.55 9.12
C VAL A 354 3.05 -17.08 9.18
N GLN A 355 1.74 -16.78 9.28
CA GLN A 355 1.24 -15.42 9.49
C GLN A 355 1.85 -14.81 10.76
N GLY A 356 1.87 -15.58 11.85
CA GLY A 356 2.48 -15.18 13.13
C GLY A 356 3.98 -14.94 13.00
N TYR A 357 4.73 -15.87 12.41
CA TYR A 357 6.18 -15.75 12.20
C TYR A 357 6.53 -14.53 11.33
N MET A 358 5.78 -14.31 10.28
CA MET A 358 6.00 -13.14 9.41
C MET A 358 5.44 -11.83 9.99
N GLY A 359 4.56 -11.88 11.00
CA GLY A 359 3.91 -10.71 11.57
C GLY A 359 3.09 -9.95 10.52
N HIS A 360 2.26 -10.69 9.78
CA HIS A 360 1.31 -10.12 8.84
C HIS A 360 0.00 -9.80 9.55
N ALA A 361 -0.43 -8.56 9.49
CA ALA A 361 -1.70 -8.13 10.10
C ALA A 361 -2.92 -8.75 9.41
N ASP A 362 -2.79 -9.06 8.11
CA ASP A 362 -3.84 -9.65 7.28
C ASP A 362 -3.35 -10.99 6.69
N ILE A 363 -4.13 -12.04 6.90
CA ILE A 363 -3.86 -13.39 6.39
C ILE A 363 -3.75 -13.41 4.86
N GLN A 364 -4.45 -12.53 4.15
CA GLN A 364 -4.36 -12.40 2.70
C GLN A 364 -2.93 -12.15 2.21
N THR A 365 -2.11 -11.47 3.03
CA THR A 365 -0.68 -11.28 2.72
C THR A 365 0.10 -12.59 2.80
N THR A 366 -0.28 -13.51 3.70
CA THR A 366 0.35 -14.82 3.84
C THR A 366 -0.16 -15.79 2.78
N MET A 367 -1.42 -15.69 2.40
CA MET A 367 -2.01 -16.52 1.33
C MET A 367 -1.31 -16.34 -0.02
N LEU A 368 -0.64 -15.20 -0.26
CA LEU A 368 0.14 -15.00 -1.49
C LEU A 368 1.25 -16.06 -1.67
N TYR A 369 1.75 -16.66 -0.61
CA TYR A 369 2.77 -17.73 -0.68
C TYR A 369 2.20 -19.11 -0.98
N VAL A 370 0.90 -19.32 -0.83
CA VAL A 370 0.23 -20.62 -1.02
C VAL A 370 0.06 -20.96 -2.48
N HIS A 371 -0.04 -19.96 -3.36
CA HIS A 371 -0.36 -20.17 -4.78
C HIS A 371 0.77 -20.81 -5.60
N HIS A 372 1.96 -21.01 -5.00
CA HIS A 372 3.13 -21.40 -5.75
C HIS A 372 3.51 -22.88 -5.76
N GLN A 373 2.94 -23.72 -4.88
CA GLN A 373 3.28 -25.14 -4.92
C GLN A 373 2.14 -26.05 -4.41
N PRO A 374 1.67 -27.00 -5.21
CA PRO A 374 0.87 -28.11 -4.68
C PRO A 374 1.75 -28.91 -3.72
N LYS A 375 1.24 -29.19 -2.51
CA LYS A 375 1.93 -30.08 -1.55
C LYS A 375 2.06 -31.46 -2.20
N ILE A 376 3.29 -31.90 -2.46
CA ILE A 376 3.60 -33.19 -3.09
C ILE A 376 2.94 -34.35 -2.34
N ALA A 377 2.78 -34.23 -1.01
CA ALA A 377 2.16 -35.24 -0.14
C ALA A 377 0.63 -35.07 0.04
N ALA A 378 -0.02 -34.05 -0.55
CA ALA A 378 -1.42 -33.75 -0.25
C ALA A 378 -2.37 -34.91 -0.59
N ALA A 379 -2.13 -35.60 -1.68
CA ALA A 379 -2.95 -36.77 -2.06
C ALA A 379 -2.81 -37.90 -1.04
N SER A 380 -1.59 -38.21 -0.60
CA SER A 380 -1.33 -39.26 0.39
C SER A 380 -1.92 -38.90 1.77
N GLU A 381 -1.86 -37.64 2.15
CA GLU A 381 -2.38 -37.14 3.42
C GLU A 381 -3.92 -37.14 3.44
N LEU A 382 -4.56 -36.70 2.35
CA LEU A 382 -6.02 -36.81 2.18
C LEU A 382 -6.47 -38.26 2.20
N THR A 383 -5.76 -39.17 1.50
CA THR A 383 -6.05 -40.60 1.52
C THR A 383 -5.97 -41.15 2.93
N ARG A 384 -4.96 -40.79 3.72
CA ARG A 384 -4.81 -41.20 5.13
C ARG A 384 -5.96 -40.70 6.01
N VAL A 385 -6.35 -39.43 5.85
CA VAL A 385 -7.47 -38.84 6.61
C VAL A 385 -8.79 -39.54 6.27
N VAL A 386 -9.07 -39.77 4.99
CA VAL A 386 -10.26 -40.47 4.55
C VAL A 386 -10.26 -41.93 5.05
N ALA A 387 -9.13 -42.63 4.93
CA ALA A 387 -9.00 -44.00 5.43
C ALA A 387 -9.17 -44.09 6.95
N ALA A 388 -8.73 -43.11 7.72
CA ALA A 388 -8.95 -43.05 9.15
C ALA A 388 -10.43 -42.81 9.51
N ALA A 389 -11.13 -41.96 8.72
CA ALA A 389 -12.54 -41.65 8.95
C ALA A 389 -13.50 -42.77 8.48
N THR A 390 -13.03 -43.62 7.56
CA THR A 390 -13.82 -44.73 7.02
C THR A 390 -13.54 -46.08 7.72
N ARG A 391 -12.64 -46.11 8.70
CA ARG A 391 -12.47 -47.33 9.52
C ARG A 391 -13.72 -47.48 10.38
N PRO A 392 -14.42 -48.65 10.30
CA PRO A 392 -15.54 -48.93 11.19
C PRO A 392 -15.01 -48.91 12.64
N SER A 393 -15.71 -48.22 13.52
CA SER A 393 -15.38 -48.26 14.95
C SER A 393 -15.48 -49.70 15.44
N SER A 394 -14.41 -50.17 16.12
CA SER A 394 -14.32 -51.54 16.67
C SER A 394 -15.37 -51.84 17.72
N THR A 395 -16.37 -51.03 17.92
CA THR A 395 -17.45 -51.19 18.90
C THR A 395 -18.70 -51.91 18.34
N GLU A 396 -18.77 -52.14 17.02
CA GLU A 396 -19.94 -52.81 16.40
C GLU A 396 -19.76 -54.33 16.13
N LEU A 397 -18.63 -54.93 16.50
CA LEU A 397 -18.37 -56.36 16.29
C LEU A 397 -18.54 -57.22 17.55
N VAL A 398 -19.17 -56.75 18.61
CA VAL A 398 -19.55 -57.57 19.78
C VAL A 398 -21.06 -57.64 19.84
N GLY A 399 -21.60 -58.70 19.27
CA GLY A 399 -23.04 -59.02 19.49
C GLY A 399 -23.76 -59.75 18.35
N VAL A 400 -23.17 -60.79 17.78
CA VAL A 400 -23.99 -61.83 17.15
C VAL A 400 -23.41 -63.19 17.59
N GLU A 401 -23.79 -63.64 18.80
CA GLU A 401 -23.72 -65.07 19.16
C GLU A 401 -24.83 -65.79 18.37
N LEU A 402 -24.42 -66.65 17.47
CA LEU A 402 -25.29 -67.62 16.82
C LEU A 402 -25.72 -68.64 17.86
N GLN A 403 -26.97 -68.60 18.35
CA GLN A 403 -27.65 -69.73 18.99
C GLN A 403 -27.85 -70.84 17.95
N THR A 404 -27.06 -71.85 18.04
CA THR A 404 -27.32 -73.13 17.35
C THR A 404 -28.28 -73.95 18.22
N ASP A 405 -29.56 -73.91 17.89
CA ASP A 405 -30.53 -74.87 18.35
C ASP A 405 -30.25 -76.24 17.72
N THR A 406 -29.85 -77.18 18.50
CA THR A 406 -29.77 -78.62 18.11
C THR A 406 -31.08 -79.26 18.47
N PRO A 407 -31.83 -79.90 17.53
CA PRO A 407 -33.00 -80.68 17.88
C PRO A 407 -32.57 -81.99 18.46
N GLN A 408 -32.99 -82.28 19.72
CA GLN A 408 -32.99 -83.61 20.28
C GLN A 408 -34.07 -84.48 19.57
N LEU A 409 -33.66 -85.57 18.96
CA LEU A 409 -34.50 -86.69 18.60
C LEU A 409 -34.73 -87.48 19.88
N ALA A 410 -35.99 -87.66 20.22
CA ALA A 410 -36.46 -88.64 21.21
C ALA A 410 -36.90 -89.92 20.54
N ASP A 411 -36.48 -91.05 21.10
CA ASP A 411 -37.14 -92.33 20.97
C ASP A 411 -38.41 -92.42 21.80
#